data_19fcd093b567f2be5d7476fdf5394fb6
#
_entry.id   19fcd093b567f2be5d7476fdf5394fb6
#
_cell.length_a   1.000
_cell.length_b   1.000
_cell.length_c   1.000
_cell.angle_alpha   90.00
_cell.angle_beta   90.00
_cell.angle_gamma   90.00
#
_symmetry.space_group_name_H-M   'P 1'
#
loop_
_entity.id
_entity.type
_entity.pdbx_description
1 polymer ?
#
loop_
_entity_poly.entity_id
_entity_poly.type
_entity_poly.pdbx_seq_one_letter_code
_entity_poly.pdbx_strand_id
1 'polypeptide(L)'
;MILRQFRSQYRIFIIVFVIGFCSSCVNTKRAVYFNNIGDTTLPAGSSDLEPVLRPNDILSISVSSLNPEATDVFNKPNLPTTLSYTTTSTTTHATGYLVDLQGFIEFPILGTIKAAGLTKKELKEQLTKALLNKKLLVDPIVDIRYLNFRVSVMGEVARPTVVTVPSEKISLLEALALAGDLTVYARRDNVMVIREENGQRIVKRIDLNSSDLLTSPYYYLKSNDVVYAEPNKPKVASTRTVYQWLPVVFSIMSFGIIALDRY
;
A
#
# COMPACT_ATOMS: atom_id res chain seq x y z
N MET A 1 19.76 -49.26 47.04
CA MET A 1 19.83 -49.62 45.59
C MET A 1 18.59 -49.16 44.83
N ILE A 2 17.41 -49.28 45.36
CA ILE A 2 16.11 -48.92 44.74
C ILE A 2 15.98 -47.42 44.43
N LEU A 3 16.38 -46.54 45.33
CA LEU A 3 16.30 -45.07 45.16
C LEU A 3 17.18 -44.53 43.99
N ARG A 4 18.30 -45.17 43.69
CA ARG A 4 19.21 -44.80 42.61
C ARG A 4 18.64 -45.14 41.22
N GLN A 5 17.84 -46.21 41.15
CA GLN A 5 17.17 -46.67 39.96
C GLN A 5 15.96 -45.77 39.60
N PHE A 6 15.22 -45.33 40.60
CA PHE A 6 14.12 -44.37 40.43
C PHE A 6 14.61 -43.00 39.92
N ARG A 7 15.75 -42.52 40.42
CA ARG A 7 16.39 -41.27 39.99
C ARG A 7 16.84 -41.32 38.53
N SER A 8 17.33 -42.47 38.05
CA SER A 8 17.76 -42.66 36.67
C SER A 8 16.56 -42.66 35.73
N GLN A 9 15.47 -43.33 36.04
CA GLN A 9 14.24 -43.38 35.25
C GLN A 9 13.58 -42.02 35.15
N TYR A 10 13.56 -41.23 36.23
CA TYR A 10 13.02 -39.89 36.24
C TYR A 10 13.82 -38.93 35.36
N ARG A 11 15.11 -39.04 35.32
CA ARG A 11 15.98 -38.25 34.42
C ARG A 11 15.73 -38.59 32.94
N ILE A 12 15.57 -39.86 32.59
CA ILE A 12 15.24 -40.31 31.25
C ILE A 12 13.87 -39.79 30.86
N PHE A 13 12.88 -39.84 31.75
CA PHE A 13 11.53 -39.33 31.46
C PHE A 13 11.53 -37.84 31.21
N ILE A 14 12.29 -37.04 31.97
CA ILE A 14 12.45 -35.59 31.76
C ILE A 14 13.11 -35.33 30.40
N ILE A 15 14.17 -36.06 30.03
CA ILE A 15 14.85 -35.87 28.74
C ILE A 15 13.94 -36.18 27.58
N VAL A 16 13.18 -37.28 27.62
CA VAL A 16 12.22 -37.66 26.60
C VAL A 16 11.08 -36.64 26.50
N PHE A 17 10.61 -36.10 27.65
CA PHE A 17 9.60 -35.06 27.68
C PHE A 17 10.10 -33.74 27.07
N VAL A 18 11.33 -33.34 27.36
CA VAL A 18 11.96 -32.14 26.76
C VAL A 18 12.18 -32.31 25.26
N ILE A 19 12.63 -33.48 24.80
CA ILE A 19 12.80 -33.78 23.38
C ILE A 19 11.47 -33.76 22.65
N GLY A 20 10.37 -34.26 23.27
CA GLY A 20 9.02 -34.21 22.71
C GLY A 20 8.48 -32.81 22.48
N PHE A 21 8.88 -31.83 23.27
CA PHE A 21 8.49 -30.41 23.10
C PHE A 21 9.26 -29.69 21.99
N CYS A 22 10.40 -30.21 21.54
CA CYS A 22 11.20 -29.58 20.48
C CYS A 22 10.70 -29.90 19.06
N SER A 23 9.68 -30.74 18.88
CA SER A 23 9.14 -31.11 17.57
C SER A 23 8.08 -30.12 17.08
N SER A 24 8.40 -28.82 17.08
CA SER A 24 7.49 -27.81 16.50
C SER A 24 7.72 -27.73 14.99
N CYS A 25 6.90 -28.41 14.19
CA CYS A 25 6.88 -28.25 12.74
C CYS A 25 6.35 -26.88 12.36
N VAL A 26 7.20 -26.01 11.82
CA VAL A 26 6.80 -24.73 11.24
C VAL A 26 6.20 -24.96 9.86
N ASN A 27 4.95 -24.58 9.66
CA ASN A 27 4.31 -24.63 8.34
C ASN A 27 4.75 -23.43 7.49
N THR A 28 5.76 -23.64 6.65
CA THR A 28 6.35 -22.64 5.77
C THR A 28 5.45 -22.24 4.58
N LYS A 29 4.45 -23.07 4.23
CA LYS A 29 3.54 -22.79 3.08
C LYS A 29 2.77 -21.48 3.23
N ARG A 30 2.54 -21.01 4.46
CA ARG A 30 1.87 -19.73 4.73
C ARG A 30 2.76 -18.51 4.58
N ALA A 31 4.06 -18.72 4.38
CA ALA A 31 5.05 -17.65 4.24
C ALA A 31 5.46 -17.41 2.78
N VAL A 32 4.92 -18.18 1.84
CA VAL A 32 5.29 -18.14 0.42
C VAL A 32 4.15 -17.54 -0.38
N TYR A 33 4.47 -16.65 -1.33
CA TYR A 33 3.53 -16.13 -2.31
C TYR A 33 3.17 -17.20 -3.35
N PHE A 34 1.94 -17.19 -3.84
CA PHE A 34 1.49 -17.99 -4.99
C PHE A 34 1.86 -19.47 -4.90
N ASN A 35 1.69 -20.09 -3.75
CA ASN A 35 2.07 -21.47 -3.52
C ASN A 35 1.20 -22.50 -4.25
N ASN A 36 0.15 -22.06 -4.93
CA ASN A 36 -0.82 -22.87 -5.66
C ASN A 36 -0.65 -22.83 -7.19
N ILE A 37 0.41 -22.16 -7.70
CA ILE A 37 0.62 -22.00 -9.14
C ILE A 37 1.96 -22.59 -9.56
N GLY A 38 1.99 -23.28 -10.70
CA GLY A 38 3.20 -23.69 -11.41
C GLY A 38 3.43 -22.79 -12.64
N ASP A 39 4.33 -23.19 -13.50
CA ASP A 39 4.61 -22.50 -14.76
C ASP A 39 3.35 -22.47 -15.62
N THR A 40 2.80 -21.29 -15.82
CA THR A 40 1.56 -21.06 -16.57
C THR A 40 1.50 -19.68 -17.17
N THR A 41 0.65 -19.50 -18.17
CA THR A 41 0.34 -18.19 -18.76
C THR A 41 -1.06 -17.79 -18.29
N LEU A 42 -1.16 -16.66 -17.59
CA LEU A 42 -2.44 -16.10 -17.15
C LEU A 42 -2.77 -14.86 -17.98
N PRO A 43 -4.07 -14.59 -18.24
CA PRO A 43 -4.46 -13.32 -18.81
C PRO A 43 -4.05 -12.20 -17.86
N ALA A 44 -3.43 -11.15 -18.37
CA ALA A 44 -3.19 -9.95 -17.58
C ALA A 44 -4.53 -9.45 -17.07
N GLY A 45 -4.65 -9.26 -15.74
CA GLY A 45 -5.86 -8.69 -15.16
C GLY A 45 -6.20 -7.39 -15.87
N SER A 46 -7.49 -7.05 -15.96
CA SER A 46 -8.02 -5.92 -16.74
C SER A 46 -7.32 -4.59 -16.36
N SER A 47 -6.19 -4.32 -17.03
CA SER A 47 -5.45 -3.06 -16.92
C SER A 47 -6.08 -1.92 -17.73
N ASP A 48 -7.16 -2.22 -18.48
CA ASP A 48 -7.74 -1.33 -19.49
C ASP A 48 -8.77 -0.34 -18.94
N LEU A 49 -9.06 -0.37 -17.66
CA LEU A 49 -9.88 0.68 -17.06
C LEU A 49 -8.98 1.85 -16.69
N GLU A 50 -8.83 2.79 -17.62
CA GLU A 50 -8.22 4.09 -17.32
C GLU A 50 -8.91 4.70 -16.09
N PRO A 51 -8.17 5.10 -15.04
CA PRO A 51 -8.77 5.63 -13.84
C PRO A 51 -9.62 6.87 -14.15
N VAL A 52 -10.82 6.94 -13.59
CA VAL A 52 -11.64 8.15 -13.64
C VAL A 52 -11.15 9.14 -12.59
N LEU A 53 -11.14 10.41 -12.97
CA LEU A 53 -10.79 11.54 -12.14
C LEU A 53 -11.81 11.71 -11.00
N ARG A 54 -11.31 12.08 -9.82
CA ARG A 54 -12.10 12.21 -8.59
C ARG A 54 -11.88 13.56 -7.93
N PRO A 55 -12.80 14.01 -7.08
CA PRO A 55 -12.55 15.14 -6.19
C PRO A 55 -11.25 14.95 -5.39
N ASN A 56 -10.52 16.03 -5.18
CA ASN A 56 -9.19 16.09 -4.57
C ASN A 56 -8.03 15.51 -5.37
N ASP A 57 -8.24 15.06 -6.62
CA ASP A 57 -7.13 14.80 -7.53
C ASP A 57 -6.46 16.12 -7.92
N ILE A 58 -5.14 16.11 -8.01
CA ILE A 58 -4.35 17.25 -8.49
C ILE A 58 -3.73 16.83 -9.82
N LEU A 59 -4.00 17.62 -10.85
CA LEU A 59 -3.60 17.34 -12.22
C LEU A 59 -2.54 18.34 -12.68
N SER A 60 -1.52 17.86 -13.34
CA SER A 60 -0.71 18.68 -14.24
C SER A 60 -1.36 18.65 -15.60
N ILE A 61 -1.80 19.80 -16.10
CA ILE A 61 -2.37 19.93 -17.44
C ILE A 61 -1.45 20.84 -18.24
N SER A 62 -0.68 20.25 -19.15
CA SER A 62 0.21 20.98 -20.04
C SER A 62 -0.45 21.20 -21.38
N VAL A 63 -0.44 22.42 -21.85
CA VAL A 63 -0.97 22.83 -23.14
C VAL A 63 0.19 23.34 -23.99
N SER A 64 0.33 22.83 -25.21
CA SER A 64 1.28 23.31 -26.20
C SER A 64 0.58 23.56 -27.54
N SER A 65 1.07 24.51 -28.31
CA SER A 65 0.60 24.84 -29.66
C SER A 65 1.73 25.43 -30.50
N LEU A 66 1.44 25.78 -31.73
CA LEU A 66 2.41 26.46 -32.63
C LEU A 66 2.87 27.82 -32.08
N ASN A 67 2.07 28.48 -31.22
CA ASN A 67 2.46 29.71 -30.55
C ASN A 67 2.69 29.46 -29.04
N PRO A 68 3.94 29.33 -28.58
CA PRO A 68 4.25 29.06 -27.17
C PRO A 68 3.77 30.16 -26.23
N GLU A 69 3.87 31.43 -26.60
CA GLU A 69 3.44 32.57 -25.76
C GLU A 69 1.95 32.52 -25.43
N ALA A 70 1.12 32.08 -26.39
CA ALA A 70 -0.31 31.92 -26.18
C ALA A 70 -0.65 30.77 -25.23
N THR A 71 0.24 29.81 -25.01
CA THR A 71 0.02 28.67 -24.12
C THR A 71 0.46 28.91 -22.67
N ASP A 72 1.28 29.90 -22.39
CA ASP A 72 1.84 30.20 -21.06
C ASP A 72 0.77 30.36 -20.00
N VAL A 73 -0.32 31.05 -20.33
CA VAL A 73 -1.41 31.28 -19.37
C VAL A 73 -2.04 29.98 -18.87
N PHE A 74 -2.09 28.94 -19.72
CA PHE A 74 -2.63 27.62 -19.37
C PHE A 74 -1.63 26.78 -18.56
N ASN A 75 -0.35 27.06 -18.65
CA ASN A 75 0.69 26.30 -17.98
C ASN A 75 1.11 26.90 -16.61
N LYS A 76 0.74 28.15 -16.32
CA LYS A 76 1.07 28.84 -15.06
C LYS A 76 0.67 28.06 -13.80
N PRO A 77 -0.51 27.41 -13.71
CA PRO A 77 -0.90 26.65 -12.52
C PRO A 77 0.03 25.45 -12.24
N ASN A 78 0.78 24.97 -13.23
CA ASN A 78 1.76 23.89 -13.04
C ASN A 78 3.09 24.38 -12.42
N LEU A 79 3.32 25.71 -12.36
CA LEU A 79 4.55 26.28 -11.82
C LEU A 79 4.42 26.44 -10.30
N PRO A 80 5.47 26.12 -9.53
CA PRO A 80 5.49 26.38 -8.09
C PRO A 80 5.44 27.88 -7.84
N THR A 81 4.39 28.37 -7.21
CA THR A 81 4.28 29.77 -6.79
C THR A 81 4.92 29.92 -5.43
N THR A 82 6.13 30.44 -5.36
CA THR A 82 6.76 30.89 -4.11
C THR A 82 6.30 32.32 -3.82
N LEU A 83 5.31 32.46 -2.95
CA LEU A 83 5.02 33.76 -2.36
C LEU A 83 6.00 33.99 -1.20
N SER A 84 7.07 34.75 -1.48
CA SER A 84 8.00 35.27 -0.46
C SER A 84 7.31 36.40 0.29
N TYR A 85 6.63 36.08 1.39
CA TYR A 85 6.39 37.09 2.41
C TYR A 85 7.56 37.07 3.39
N THR A 86 8.20 38.21 3.56
CA THR A 86 9.21 38.46 4.58
C THR A 86 8.63 38.15 5.96
N THR A 87 8.85 36.97 6.41
CA THR A 87 8.96 36.41 7.79
C THR A 87 8.50 34.94 7.82
N THR A 88 9.44 34.04 7.88
CA THR A 88 9.41 32.67 8.46
C THR A 88 8.31 31.65 8.06
N SER A 89 7.52 31.86 7.02
CA SER A 89 6.56 30.84 6.57
C SER A 89 6.50 30.79 5.04
N THR A 90 7.18 29.81 4.45
CA THR A 90 7.02 29.45 3.03
C THR A 90 5.74 28.62 2.89
N THR A 91 4.65 29.26 2.50
CA THR A 91 3.45 28.52 2.04
C THR A 91 3.65 28.14 0.58
N THR A 92 3.97 26.88 0.34
CA THR A 92 3.96 26.31 -1.02
C THR A 92 2.51 26.05 -1.41
N HIS A 93 1.97 26.83 -2.35
CA HIS A 93 0.67 26.50 -2.94
C HIS A 93 0.80 25.21 -3.75
N ALA A 94 -0.23 24.37 -3.67
CA ALA A 94 -0.29 23.14 -4.46
C ALA A 94 -0.15 23.49 -5.94
N THR A 95 0.87 22.95 -6.57
CA THR A 95 1.13 23.07 -7.99
C THR A 95 0.11 22.24 -8.74
N GLY A 96 -0.45 22.75 -9.86
CA GLY A 96 -1.39 22.01 -10.71
C GLY A 96 -2.84 22.44 -10.55
N TYR A 97 -3.71 21.68 -11.20
CA TYR A 97 -5.16 21.90 -11.23
C TYR A 97 -5.85 20.99 -10.23
N LEU A 98 -6.42 21.54 -9.19
CA LEU A 98 -7.17 20.77 -8.20
C LEU A 98 -8.58 20.49 -8.72
N VAL A 99 -9.00 19.23 -8.69
CA VAL A 99 -10.40 18.85 -8.85
C VAL A 99 -11.14 19.12 -7.54
N ASP A 100 -12.05 20.07 -7.55
CA ASP A 100 -12.81 20.48 -6.36
C ASP A 100 -13.80 19.41 -5.87
N LEU A 101 -14.46 19.67 -4.74
CA LEU A 101 -15.42 18.73 -4.16
C LEU A 101 -16.66 18.52 -5.03
N GLN A 102 -16.99 19.48 -5.90
CA GLN A 102 -18.08 19.39 -6.88
C GLN A 102 -17.65 18.67 -8.16
N GLY A 103 -16.33 18.38 -8.28
CA GLY A 103 -15.73 17.64 -9.38
C GLY A 103 -15.36 18.51 -10.58
N PHE A 104 -15.08 19.79 -10.37
CA PHE A 104 -14.67 20.73 -11.40
C PHE A 104 -13.21 21.13 -11.21
N ILE A 105 -12.59 21.61 -12.29
CA ILE A 105 -11.31 22.32 -12.30
C ILE A 105 -11.51 23.74 -12.77
N GLU A 106 -10.74 24.68 -12.24
CA GLU A 106 -10.67 26.06 -12.72
C GLU A 106 -9.61 26.14 -13.81
N PHE A 107 -10.03 26.27 -15.08
CA PHE A 107 -9.13 26.34 -16.21
C PHE A 107 -9.05 27.77 -16.78
N PRO A 108 -7.84 28.36 -16.91
CA PRO A 108 -7.71 29.74 -17.38
C PRO A 108 -8.46 30.00 -18.68
N ILE A 109 -9.13 31.15 -18.77
CA ILE A 109 -9.92 31.61 -19.92
C ILE A 109 -11.15 30.74 -20.23
N LEU A 110 -11.09 29.43 -20.02
CA LEU A 110 -12.23 28.53 -20.21
C LEU A 110 -13.22 28.58 -19.04
N GLY A 111 -12.73 28.91 -17.82
CA GLY A 111 -13.53 28.90 -16.61
C GLY A 111 -13.62 27.49 -15.98
N THR A 112 -14.73 27.23 -15.32
CA THR A 112 -14.99 25.99 -14.60
C THR A 112 -15.31 24.83 -15.57
N ILE A 113 -14.56 23.74 -15.49
CA ILE A 113 -14.71 22.57 -16.36
C ILE A 113 -14.93 21.32 -15.52
N LYS A 114 -15.93 20.51 -15.89
CA LYS A 114 -16.19 19.22 -15.25
C LYS A 114 -15.03 18.26 -15.53
N ALA A 115 -14.43 17.73 -14.45
CA ALA A 115 -13.32 16.77 -14.54
C ALA A 115 -13.69 15.44 -13.87
N ALA A 116 -14.29 15.47 -12.68
CA ALA A 116 -14.64 14.24 -11.97
C ALA A 116 -15.65 13.37 -12.76
N GLY A 117 -15.36 12.06 -12.78
CA GLY A 117 -16.14 11.07 -13.52
C GLY A 117 -15.66 10.88 -14.96
N LEU A 118 -14.76 11.72 -15.46
CA LEU A 118 -14.10 11.55 -16.76
C LEU A 118 -12.78 10.80 -16.59
N THR A 119 -12.36 10.10 -17.64
CA THR A 119 -10.98 9.65 -17.79
C THR A 119 -10.08 10.82 -18.20
N LYS A 120 -8.76 10.68 -18.04
CA LYS A 120 -7.80 11.70 -18.55
C LYS A 120 -7.97 11.92 -20.05
N LYS A 121 -8.25 10.85 -20.81
CA LYS A 121 -8.48 10.92 -22.25
C LYS A 121 -9.70 11.76 -22.57
N GLU A 122 -10.82 11.54 -21.90
CA GLU A 122 -12.05 12.31 -22.11
C GLU A 122 -11.87 13.78 -21.72
N LEU A 123 -11.21 14.06 -20.57
CA LEU A 123 -10.91 15.45 -20.18
C LEU A 123 -9.98 16.14 -21.18
N LYS A 124 -8.95 15.44 -21.68
CA LYS A 124 -8.06 15.94 -22.75
C LYS A 124 -8.84 16.32 -24.00
N GLU A 125 -9.72 15.45 -24.46
CA GLU A 125 -10.56 15.72 -25.64
C GLU A 125 -11.50 16.89 -25.41
N GLN A 126 -12.10 16.99 -24.22
CA GLN A 126 -12.97 18.10 -23.85
C GLN A 126 -12.23 19.44 -23.85
N LEU A 127 -11.05 19.51 -23.22
CA LEU A 127 -10.21 20.70 -23.19
C LEU A 127 -9.75 21.10 -24.59
N THR A 128 -9.28 20.15 -25.40
CA THR A 128 -8.85 20.40 -26.77
C THR A 128 -9.97 21.01 -27.61
N LYS A 129 -11.18 20.41 -27.55
CA LYS A 129 -12.38 20.93 -28.26
C LYS A 129 -12.76 22.32 -27.76
N ALA A 130 -12.70 22.59 -26.44
CA ALA A 130 -13.04 23.89 -25.88
C ALA A 130 -12.05 24.99 -26.33
N LEU A 131 -10.75 24.69 -26.38
CA LEU A 131 -9.70 25.61 -26.85
C LEU A 131 -9.88 25.96 -28.32
N LEU A 132 -10.19 24.96 -29.16
CA LEU A 132 -10.45 25.14 -30.59
C LEU A 132 -11.76 25.93 -30.87
N ASN A 133 -12.84 25.58 -30.18
CA ASN A 133 -14.16 26.24 -30.39
C ASN A 133 -14.13 27.72 -30.01
N LYS A 134 -13.39 28.08 -28.96
CA LYS A 134 -13.19 29.47 -28.57
C LYS A 134 -12.10 30.18 -29.38
N LYS A 135 -11.50 29.52 -30.35
CA LYS A 135 -10.40 30.04 -31.21
C LYS A 135 -9.22 30.61 -30.40
N LEU A 136 -8.93 30.02 -29.22
CA LEU A 136 -7.86 30.46 -28.34
C LEU A 136 -6.49 29.98 -28.83
N LEU A 137 -6.44 28.80 -29.39
CA LEU A 137 -5.20 28.18 -29.90
C LEU A 137 -5.47 27.50 -31.23
N VAL A 138 -4.41 27.47 -32.06
CA VAL A 138 -4.41 26.69 -33.28
C VAL A 138 -3.70 25.38 -33.00
N ASP A 139 -4.37 24.27 -33.26
CA ASP A 139 -3.83 22.90 -33.09
C ASP A 139 -3.24 22.62 -31.68
N PRO A 140 -4.04 22.79 -30.61
CA PRO A 140 -3.56 22.60 -29.26
C PRO A 140 -3.33 21.12 -28.93
N ILE A 141 -2.16 20.82 -28.33
CA ILE A 141 -1.83 19.53 -27.75
C ILE A 141 -1.97 19.65 -26.23
N VAL A 142 -2.86 18.85 -25.66
CA VAL A 142 -3.09 18.81 -24.21
C VAL A 142 -2.52 17.50 -23.66
N ASP A 143 -1.69 17.57 -22.60
CA ASP A 143 -1.21 16.41 -21.82
C ASP A 143 -1.68 16.54 -20.38
N ILE A 144 -2.15 15.42 -19.80
CA ILE A 144 -2.71 15.40 -18.44
C ILE A 144 -2.04 14.30 -17.63
N ARG A 145 -1.52 14.67 -16.44
CA ARG A 145 -0.91 13.75 -15.48
C ARG A 145 -1.40 13.99 -14.07
N TYR A 146 -1.48 12.93 -13.26
CA TYR A 146 -1.71 13.07 -11.83
C TYR A 146 -0.43 13.56 -11.13
N LEU A 147 -0.57 14.55 -10.25
CA LEU A 147 0.52 14.99 -9.37
C LEU A 147 0.48 14.32 -8.00
N ASN A 148 -0.69 13.84 -7.57
CA ASN A 148 -0.90 13.26 -6.25
C ASN A 148 -1.30 11.77 -6.27
N PHE A 149 -0.92 11.04 -7.33
CA PHE A 149 -1.14 9.59 -7.34
C PHE A 149 -0.27 8.94 -6.27
N ARG A 150 -0.91 8.41 -5.24
CA ARG A 150 -0.22 7.75 -4.12
C ARG A 150 -1.04 6.59 -3.58
N VAL A 151 -0.36 5.62 -2.98
CA VAL A 151 -0.95 4.51 -2.23
C VAL A 151 -0.31 4.42 -0.86
N SER A 152 -1.09 4.06 0.16
CA SER A 152 -0.59 3.90 1.52
C SER A 152 -0.40 2.42 1.82
N VAL A 153 0.76 2.03 2.34
CA VAL A 153 1.04 0.66 2.76
C VAL A 153 1.36 0.66 4.25
N MET A 154 0.61 -0.11 5.02
CA MET A 154 0.70 -0.12 6.48
C MET A 154 0.46 -1.51 7.09
N GLY A 155 0.73 -1.64 8.38
CA GLY A 155 0.62 -2.89 9.13
C GLY A 155 1.94 -3.67 9.19
N GLU A 156 1.89 -4.99 9.07
CA GLU A 156 3.06 -5.89 9.17
C GLU A 156 3.88 -5.92 7.87
N VAL A 157 4.42 -4.77 7.49
CA VAL A 157 5.41 -4.57 6.42
C VAL A 157 6.71 -4.07 7.05
N ALA A 158 7.84 -4.22 6.35
CA ALA A 158 9.12 -3.81 6.89
C ALA A 158 9.21 -2.29 7.13
N ARG A 159 8.58 -1.49 6.28
CA ARG A 159 8.56 -0.02 6.37
C ARG A 159 7.19 0.53 5.94
N PRO A 160 6.25 0.71 6.88
CA PRO A 160 4.99 1.40 6.59
C PRO A 160 5.25 2.76 5.94
N THR A 161 4.62 3.03 4.79
CA THR A 161 4.91 4.22 4.00
C THR A 161 3.76 4.63 3.10
N VAL A 162 3.81 5.87 2.63
CA VAL A 162 2.98 6.34 1.52
C VAL A 162 3.86 6.38 0.27
N VAL A 163 3.50 5.57 -0.72
CA VAL A 163 4.21 5.45 -1.99
C VAL A 163 3.61 6.42 -2.98
N THR A 164 4.39 7.37 -3.47
CA THR A 164 4.04 8.21 -4.63
C THR A 164 4.36 7.47 -5.92
N VAL A 165 3.44 7.47 -6.87
CA VAL A 165 3.52 6.68 -8.11
C VAL A 165 3.52 7.59 -9.34
N PRO A 166 4.69 8.03 -9.80
CA PRO A 166 4.79 8.93 -10.96
C PRO A 166 4.30 8.31 -12.28
N SER A 167 4.38 6.99 -12.39
CA SER A 167 3.89 6.22 -13.56
C SER A 167 2.36 6.07 -13.61
N GLU A 168 1.66 6.50 -12.55
CA GLU A 168 0.20 6.38 -12.39
C GLU A 168 -0.34 4.94 -12.47
N LYS A 169 0.56 3.97 -12.41
CA LYS A 169 0.24 2.54 -12.42
C LYS A 169 1.18 1.80 -11.48
N ILE A 170 0.62 1.10 -10.54
CA ILE A 170 1.36 0.28 -9.57
C ILE A 170 0.55 -0.96 -9.23
N SER A 171 1.20 -2.12 -9.20
CA SER A 171 0.58 -3.34 -8.70
C SER A 171 0.62 -3.39 -7.17
N LEU A 172 -0.25 -4.23 -6.58
CA LEU A 172 -0.21 -4.51 -5.14
C LEU A 172 1.16 -5.06 -4.70
N LEU A 173 1.77 -5.91 -5.54
CA LEU A 173 3.08 -6.49 -5.24
C LEU A 173 4.20 -5.45 -5.27
N GLU A 174 4.20 -4.54 -6.25
CA GLU A 174 5.17 -3.44 -6.30
C GLU A 174 5.03 -2.51 -5.10
N ALA A 175 3.80 -2.18 -4.69
CA ALA A 175 3.56 -1.35 -3.52
C ALA A 175 4.08 -2.00 -2.24
N LEU A 176 3.88 -3.31 -2.07
CA LEU A 176 4.44 -4.08 -0.95
C LEU A 176 5.97 -4.11 -1.02
N ALA A 177 6.55 -4.35 -2.20
CA ALA A 177 8.01 -4.35 -2.38
C ALA A 177 8.64 -2.99 -2.01
N LEU A 178 8.03 -1.87 -2.40
CA LEU A 178 8.48 -0.53 -2.03
C LEU A 178 8.36 -0.25 -0.53
N ALA A 179 7.41 -0.89 0.16
CA ALA A 179 7.30 -0.89 1.62
C ALA A 179 8.28 -1.86 2.31
N GLY A 180 9.19 -2.51 1.55
CA GLY A 180 10.16 -3.46 2.05
C GLY A 180 9.60 -4.87 2.29
N ASP A 181 8.48 -5.19 1.65
CA ASP A 181 7.74 -6.45 1.72
C ASP A 181 7.05 -6.73 3.07
N LEU A 182 6.24 -7.77 3.08
CA LEU A 182 5.56 -8.29 4.26
C LEU A 182 6.56 -8.96 5.22
N THR A 183 6.47 -8.64 6.51
CA THR A 183 7.29 -9.35 7.50
C THR A 183 6.88 -10.83 7.62
N VAL A 184 7.71 -11.64 8.28
CA VAL A 184 7.37 -13.05 8.58
C VAL A 184 6.15 -13.19 9.49
N TYR A 185 5.76 -12.11 10.14
CA TYR A 185 4.60 -12.04 11.02
C TYR A 185 3.33 -11.56 10.33
N ALA A 186 3.41 -11.19 9.05
CA ALA A 186 2.24 -10.77 8.29
C ALA A 186 1.35 -11.95 7.90
N ARG A 187 0.06 -11.71 7.87
CA ARG A 187 -0.93 -12.63 7.30
C ARG A 187 -1.04 -12.43 5.80
N ARG A 188 -0.30 -13.25 5.04
CA ARG A 188 -0.35 -13.23 3.57
C ARG A 188 -1.68 -13.69 3.00
N ASP A 189 -2.41 -14.50 3.75
CA ASP A 189 -3.75 -15.00 3.41
C ASP A 189 -4.86 -13.95 3.59
N ASN A 190 -4.54 -12.76 4.12
CA ASN A 190 -5.53 -11.77 4.49
C ASN A 190 -4.99 -10.33 4.44
N VAL A 191 -4.48 -9.92 3.29
CA VAL A 191 -4.10 -8.53 3.05
C VAL A 191 -5.33 -7.75 2.63
N MET A 192 -5.60 -6.62 3.28
CA MET A 192 -6.74 -5.77 2.95
C MET A 192 -6.34 -4.65 2.00
N VAL A 193 -7.13 -4.44 0.97
CA VAL A 193 -7.14 -3.21 0.17
C VAL A 193 -8.40 -2.44 0.48
N ILE A 194 -8.24 -1.22 0.96
CA ILE A 194 -9.32 -0.28 1.25
C ILE A 194 -9.32 0.76 0.15
N ARG A 195 -10.43 0.85 -0.56
CA ARG A 195 -10.63 1.74 -1.71
C ARG A 195 -11.89 2.56 -1.53
N GLU A 196 -11.84 3.82 -1.88
CA GLU A 196 -13.03 4.66 -1.93
C GLU A 196 -13.53 4.77 -3.37
N GLU A 197 -14.76 4.35 -3.62
CA GLU A 197 -15.41 4.44 -4.92
C GLU A 197 -16.86 4.90 -4.75
N ASN A 198 -17.28 5.89 -5.53
CA ASN A 198 -18.64 6.43 -5.53
C ASN A 198 -19.14 6.84 -4.13
N GLY A 199 -18.25 7.42 -3.31
CA GLY A 199 -18.56 7.83 -1.94
C GLY A 199 -18.69 6.68 -0.95
N GLN A 200 -18.37 5.44 -1.35
CA GLN A 200 -18.37 4.26 -0.49
C GLN A 200 -16.95 3.75 -0.27
N ARG A 201 -16.67 3.25 0.94
CA ARG A 201 -15.41 2.56 1.24
C ARG A 201 -15.58 1.05 1.04
N ILE A 202 -14.88 0.53 0.07
CA ILE A 202 -14.84 -0.90 -0.25
C ILE A 202 -13.61 -1.50 0.41
N VAL A 203 -13.81 -2.53 1.22
CA VAL A 203 -12.73 -3.30 1.85
C VAL A 203 -12.67 -4.65 1.16
N LYS A 204 -11.58 -4.93 0.45
CA LYS A 204 -11.33 -6.22 -0.20
C LYS A 204 -10.20 -6.94 0.52
N ARG A 205 -10.45 -8.20 0.89
CA ARG A 205 -9.43 -9.10 1.44
C ARG A 205 -8.84 -9.94 0.32
N ILE A 206 -7.53 -10.03 0.29
CA ILE A 206 -6.74 -10.66 -0.77
C ILE A 206 -5.84 -11.71 -0.13
N ASP A 207 -5.87 -12.91 -0.67
CA ASP A 207 -4.93 -13.97 -0.33
C ASP A 207 -3.73 -13.93 -1.29
N LEU A 208 -2.58 -13.54 -0.77
CA LEU A 208 -1.33 -13.50 -1.54
C LEU A 208 -0.67 -14.88 -1.70
N ASN A 209 -1.15 -15.90 -1.00
CA ASN A 209 -0.68 -17.27 -1.22
C ASN A 209 -1.37 -17.87 -2.47
N SER A 210 -2.51 -17.30 -2.91
CA SER A 210 -3.25 -17.73 -4.10
C SER A 210 -2.87 -16.92 -5.34
N SER A 211 -2.89 -17.58 -6.49
CA SER A 211 -2.75 -16.96 -7.80
C SER A 211 -3.95 -16.08 -8.22
N ASP A 212 -5.06 -16.11 -7.48
CA ASP A 212 -6.28 -15.36 -7.80
C ASP A 212 -6.04 -13.84 -7.87
N LEU A 213 -5.04 -13.36 -7.12
CA LEU A 213 -4.63 -11.96 -7.22
C LEU A 213 -4.23 -11.57 -8.65
N LEU A 214 -3.53 -12.44 -9.39
CA LEU A 214 -2.95 -12.11 -10.69
C LEU A 214 -4.01 -11.77 -11.75
N THR A 215 -5.24 -12.25 -11.58
CA THR A 215 -6.40 -11.96 -12.45
C THR A 215 -7.41 -11.02 -11.78
N SER A 216 -7.15 -10.59 -10.55
CA SER A 216 -8.06 -9.74 -9.76
C SER A 216 -8.07 -8.30 -10.27
N PRO A 217 -9.21 -7.58 -10.23
CA PRO A 217 -9.27 -6.14 -10.46
C PRO A 217 -8.55 -5.32 -9.38
N TYR A 218 -8.11 -5.97 -8.29
CA TYR A 218 -7.29 -5.37 -7.23
C TYR A 218 -5.79 -5.63 -7.40
N TYR A 219 -5.38 -6.26 -8.52
CA TYR A 219 -3.96 -6.41 -8.85
C TYR A 219 -3.28 -5.07 -9.03
N TYR A 220 -3.94 -4.14 -9.75
CA TYR A 220 -3.51 -2.75 -9.85
C TYR A 220 -4.24 -1.89 -8.83
N LEU A 221 -3.47 -1.11 -8.09
CA LEU A 221 -3.98 -0.16 -7.11
C LEU A 221 -4.41 1.14 -7.79
N LYS A 222 -5.41 1.79 -7.21
CA LYS A 222 -5.86 3.13 -7.62
C LYS A 222 -5.29 4.19 -6.68
N SER A 223 -5.31 5.45 -7.11
CA SER A 223 -4.91 6.57 -6.27
C SER A 223 -5.69 6.57 -4.95
N ASN A 224 -4.98 6.83 -3.85
CA ASN A 224 -5.46 6.84 -2.47
C ASN A 224 -5.92 5.48 -1.91
N ASP A 225 -5.63 4.35 -2.59
CA ASP A 225 -5.83 3.03 -1.97
C ASP A 225 -4.96 2.88 -0.73
N VAL A 226 -5.50 2.17 0.27
CA VAL A 226 -4.76 1.79 1.47
C VAL A 226 -4.60 0.27 1.49
N VAL A 227 -3.36 -0.19 1.54
CA VAL A 227 -3.00 -1.60 1.71
C VAL A 227 -2.66 -1.82 3.16
N TYR A 228 -3.36 -2.74 3.82
CA TYR A 228 -3.12 -3.08 5.21
C TYR A 228 -2.80 -4.57 5.37
N ALA A 229 -1.61 -4.87 5.90
CA ALA A 229 -1.17 -6.21 6.24
C ALA A 229 -1.44 -6.50 7.72
N GLU A 230 -2.34 -7.44 8.01
CA GLU A 230 -2.65 -7.83 9.39
C GLU A 230 -1.50 -8.63 10.03
N PRO A 231 -1.21 -8.41 11.33
CA PRO A 231 -0.29 -9.26 12.07
C PRO A 231 -0.89 -10.65 12.31
N ASN A 232 -0.04 -11.66 12.35
CA ASN A 232 -0.45 -13.02 12.71
C ASN A 232 -0.59 -13.19 14.24
N LYS A 233 -1.24 -14.31 14.66
CA LYS A 233 -1.45 -14.63 16.09
C LYS A 233 -0.14 -14.70 16.90
N PRO A 234 0.96 -15.30 16.43
CA PRO A 234 2.23 -15.33 17.15
C PRO A 234 2.77 -13.93 17.45
N LYS A 235 2.69 -12.98 16.53
CA LYS A 235 3.12 -11.58 16.78
C LYS A 235 2.33 -10.96 17.93
N VAL A 236 1.00 -11.09 17.87
CA VAL A 236 0.11 -10.56 18.93
C VAL A 236 0.35 -11.27 20.24
N ALA A 237 0.62 -12.59 20.22
CA ALA A 237 0.91 -13.36 21.44
C ALA A 237 2.26 -12.95 22.06
N SER A 238 3.29 -12.68 21.25
CA SER A 238 4.61 -12.28 21.76
C SER A 238 4.60 -10.96 22.55
N THR A 239 3.60 -10.12 22.38
CA THR A 239 3.44 -8.86 23.14
C THR A 239 2.72 -9.06 24.48
N ARG A 240 2.19 -10.28 24.78
CA ARG A 240 1.55 -10.56 26.07
C ARG A 240 2.59 -10.73 27.16
N THR A 241 2.41 -10.05 28.26
CA THR A 241 3.29 -10.08 29.45
C THR A 241 3.59 -11.50 29.94
N VAL A 242 2.65 -12.45 29.80
CA VAL A 242 2.83 -13.85 30.22
C VAL A 242 4.05 -14.50 29.55
N TYR A 243 4.28 -14.27 28.24
CA TYR A 243 5.43 -14.84 27.54
C TYR A 243 6.77 -14.24 27.97
N GLN A 244 6.76 -13.02 28.49
CA GLN A 244 7.96 -12.36 29.00
C GLN A 244 8.41 -12.94 30.35
N TRP A 245 7.48 -13.41 31.17
CA TRP A 245 7.77 -14.00 32.49
C TRP A 245 8.09 -15.50 32.42
N LEU A 246 7.74 -16.19 31.34
CA LEU A 246 8.01 -17.63 31.21
C LEU A 246 9.48 -18.02 31.46
N PRO A 247 10.48 -17.32 30.86
CA PRO A 247 11.90 -17.64 31.14
C PRO A 247 12.29 -17.47 32.62
N VAL A 248 11.73 -16.45 33.26
CA VAL A 248 11.99 -16.19 34.71
C VAL A 248 11.44 -17.32 35.56
N VAL A 249 10.20 -17.77 35.28
CA VAL A 249 9.58 -18.89 35.99
C VAL A 249 10.37 -20.18 35.81
N PHE A 250 10.83 -20.48 34.59
CA PHE A 250 11.66 -21.65 34.31
C PHE A 250 13.03 -21.56 35.00
N SER A 251 13.63 -20.37 35.08
CA SER A 251 14.90 -20.16 35.79
C SER A 251 14.75 -20.42 37.29
N ILE A 252 13.69 -19.93 37.90
CA ILE A 252 13.39 -20.15 39.33
C ILE A 252 13.15 -21.64 39.60
N MET A 253 12.37 -22.31 38.75
CA MET A 253 12.10 -23.74 38.89
C MET A 253 13.38 -24.58 38.75
N SER A 254 14.24 -24.24 37.76
CA SER A 254 15.52 -24.91 37.56
C SER A 254 16.45 -24.75 38.76
N PHE A 255 16.54 -23.54 39.32
CA PHE A 255 17.33 -23.27 40.54
C PHE A 255 16.80 -24.02 41.75
N GLY A 256 15.47 -24.09 41.91
CA GLY A 256 14.81 -24.86 42.98
C GLY A 256 15.14 -26.36 42.93
N ILE A 257 15.13 -26.95 41.73
CA ILE A 257 15.48 -28.36 41.53
C ILE A 257 16.95 -28.63 41.93
N ILE A 258 17.88 -27.74 41.53
CA ILE A 258 19.31 -27.87 41.85
C ILE A 258 19.54 -27.74 43.33
N ALA A 259 18.85 -26.81 44.01
CA ALA A 259 18.93 -26.62 45.43
C ALA A 259 18.46 -27.85 46.24
N LEU A 260 17.33 -28.46 45.79
CA LEU A 260 16.77 -29.67 46.39
C LEU A 260 17.64 -30.94 46.17
N ASP A 261 18.38 -30.98 45.05
CA ASP A 261 19.27 -32.14 44.75
C ASP A 261 20.58 -32.10 45.53
N ARG A 262 20.89 -30.96 46.18
CA ARG A 262 22.12 -30.75 46.93
C ARG A 262 21.96 -31.00 48.44
N TYR A 263 20.71 -31.02 48.94
CA TYR A 263 20.32 -31.40 50.28
C TYR A 263 19.76 -32.82 50.29
#